data_0243e32730e48874851599b9e0cda1aa
#
_entry.id   0243e32730e48874851599b9e0cda1aa
#
_cell.length_a   1.000
_cell.length_b   1.000
_cell.length_c   1.000
_cell.angle_alpha   90.00
_cell.angle_beta   90.00
_cell.angle_gamma   90.00
#
_symmetry.space_group_name_H-M   'P 1'
#
loop_
_entity.id
_entity.type
_entity.pdbx_description
1 polymer ?
#
loop_
_entity_poly.entity_id
_entity_poly.type
_entity_poly.pdbx_seq_one_letter_code
_entity_poly.pdbx_strand_id
1 'polypeptide(L)'
;TPRVALQEGAVLAEVSASARLFGGLERLCQCMQHGAAELGARVAWAPTGLAALALVRHGGGRVPEEALASRLDALPLQAMTAVGQHQATLARVGCRTLGQVRRLPRGGLVRRFGAPLLAALDQAYGLRPEAYDWITLPPTFQARLELMARVEHAPALLFGARRLLVQMAGWLAARHC
;
A
#
# COMPACT_ATOMS: atom_id res chain seq x y z
N THR A 1 -17.38 -1.40 -2.45
CA THR A 1 -16.08 -1.58 -3.12
C THR A 1 -15.00 -0.98 -2.25
N PRO A 2 -13.92 -1.69 -1.95
CA PRO A 2 -12.84 -1.11 -1.20
C PRO A 2 -12.27 0.08 -2.00
N ARG A 3 -11.97 1.16 -1.31
CA ARG A 3 -11.20 2.26 -1.89
C ARG A 3 -9.79 1.75 -2.15
N VAL A 4 -9.32 1.90 -3.36
CA VAL A 4 -8.00 1.42 -3.81
C VAL A 4 -7.19 2.60 -4.32
N ALA A 5 -5.93 2.66 -3.94
CA ALA A 5 -4.97 3.63 -4.45
C ALA A 5 -3.65 2.93 -4.80
N LEU A 6 -2.94 3.48 -5.77
CA LEU A 6 -1.56 3.07 -6.07
C LEU A 6 -0.62 4.01 -5.30
N GLN A 7 0.21 3.44 -4.46
CA GLN A 7 1.09 4.22 -3.60
C GLN A 7 2.48 3.59 -3.52
N GLU A 8 3.49 4.29 -3.98
CA GLU A 8 4.90 3.90 -3.83
C GLU A 8 5.22 2.46 -4.29
N GLY A 9 4.64 2.04 -5.42
CA GLY A 9 4.83 0.71 -5.98
C GLY A 9 4.01 -0.41 -5.31
N ALA A 10 3.05 -0.04 -4.47
CA ALA A 10 2.12 -0.96 -3.82
C ALA A 10 0.66 -0.59 -4.14
N VAL A 11 -0.23 -1.57 -3.97
CA VAL A 11 -1.67 -1.36 -3.98
C VAL A 11 -2.14 -1.20 -2.54
N LEU A 12 -2.71 -0.05 -2.23
CA LEU A 12 -3.33 0.25 -0.95
C LEU A 12 -4.85 0.10 -1.08
N ALA A 13 -5.47 -0.67 -0.20
CA ALA A 13 -6.93 -0.84 -0.18
C ALA A 13 -7.48 -0.54 1.23
N GLU A 14 -8.52 0.30 1.29
CA GLU A 14 -9.31 0.49 2.50
C GLU A 14 -10.40 -0.59 2.53
N VAL A 15 -10.42 -1.41 3.56
CA VAL A 15 -11.23 -2.63 3.60
C VAL A 15 -12.18 -2.73 4.78
N SER A 16 -12.17 -1.79 5.71
CA SER A 16 -12.99 -1.83 6.93
C SER A 16 -14.48 -1.93 6.62
N ALA A 17 -14.97 -1.14 5.66
CA ALA A 17 -16.36 -1.19 5.22
C ALA A 17 -16.75 -2.52 4.56
N SER A 18 -15.79 -3.22 3.95
CA SER A 18 -16.01 -4.47 3.23
C SER A 18 -15.91 -5.71 4.12
N ALA A 19 -15.34 -5.60 5.31
CA ALA A 19 -15.10 -6.75 6.19
C ALA A 19 -16.36 -7.58 6.47
N ARG A 20 -17.52 -6.93 6.63
CA ARG A 20 -18.81 -7.61 6.88
C ARG A 20 -19.24 -8.51 5.72
N LEU A 21 -18.95 -8.11 4.48
CA LEU A 21 -19.32 -8.87 3.27
C LEU A 21 -18.54 -10.20 3.17
N PHE A 22 -17.36 -10.24 3.77
CA PHE A 22 -16.48 -11.41 3.77
C PHE A 22 -16.58 -12.27 5.04
N GLY A 23 -17.55 -11.97 5.93
CA GLY A 23 -17.71 -12.71 7.19
C GLY A 23 -16.68 -12.31 8.27
N GLY A 24 -16.20 -11.06 8.22
CA GLY A 24 -15.25 -10.48 9.18
C GLY A 24 -13.88 -10.20 8.61
N LEU A 25 -13.14 -9.40 9.34
CA LEU A 25 -11.80 -8.95 8.93
C LEU A 25 -10.81 -10.12 8.80
N GLU A 26 -10.89 -11.10 9.69
CA GLU A 26 -9.99 -12.27 9.68
C GLU A 26 -10.12 -13.07 8.39
N ARG A 27 -11.35 -13.37 7.99
CA ARG A 27 -11.62 -14.11 6.75
C ARG A 27 -11.21 -13.33 5.51
N LEU A 28 -11.45 -12.01 5.52
CA LEU A 28 -10.98 -11.13 4.46
C LEU A 28 -9.45 -11.15 4.36
N CYS A 29 -8.73 -11.07 5.48
CA CYS A 29 -7.27 -11.17 5.52
C CYS A 29 -6.77 -12.48 4.91
N GLN A 30 -7.39 -13.61 5.26
CA GLN A 30 -7.03 -14.92 4.71
C GLN A 30 -7.25 -14.99 3.20
N CYS A 31 -8.39 -14.52 2.70
CA CYS A 31 -8.67 -14.46 1.26
C CYS A 31 -7.64 -13.62 0.51
N MET A 32 -7.30 -12.44 1.03
CA MET A 32 -6.33 -11.55 0.41
C MET A 32 -4.91 -12.12 0.45
N GLN A 33 -4.51 -12.77 1.55
CA GLN A 33 -3.21 -13.44 1.65
C GLN A 33 -3.08 -14.57 0.64
N HIS A 34 -4.14 -15.37 0.48
CA HIS A 34 -4.15 -16.47 -0.49
C HIS A 34 -3.98 -15.93 -1.92
N GLY A 35 -4.83 -14.99 -2.34
CA GLY A 35 -4.73 -14.38 -3.69
C GLY A 35 -3.42 -13.64 -3.94
N ALA A 36 -2.85 -12.99 -2.92
CA ALA A 36 -1.55 -12.33 -3.05
C ALA A 36 -0.40 -13.35 -3.21
N ALA A 37 -0.47 -14.48 -2.51
CA ALA A 37 0.53 -15.55 -2.63
C ALA A 37 0.58 -16.13 -4.04
N GLU A 38 -0.57 -16.31 -4.70
CA GLU A 38 -0.65 -16.76 -6.11
C GLU A 38 0.05 -15.79 -7.07
N LEU A 39 0.10 -14.50 -6.71
CA LEU A 39 0.76 -13.44 -7.49
C LEU A 39 2.22 -13.20 -7.07
N GLY A 40 2.72 -13.93 -6.08
CA GLY A 40 4.04 -13.69 -5.49
C GLY A 40 4.13 -12.35 -4.74
N ALA A 41 2.99 -11.77 -4.34
CA ALA A 41 2.92 -10.49 -3.65
C ALA A 41 2.91 -10.65 -2.13
N ARG A 42 3.44 -9.64 -1.43
CA ARG A 42 3.38 -9.55 0.03
C ARG A 42 2.21 -8.68 0.47
N VAL A 43 1.62 -9.00 1.61
CA VAL A 43 0.50 -8.26 2.19
C VAL A 43 0.83 -7.82 3.61
N ALA A 44 0.41 -6.61 3.96
CA ALA A 44 0.43 -6.12 5.33
C ALA A 44 -0.91 -5.45 5.67
N TRP A 45 -1.27 -5.49 6.95
CA TRP A 45 -2.52 -4.94 7.48
C TRP A 45 -2.20 -4.06 8.67
N ALA A 46 -2.68 -2.83 8.64
CA ALA A 46 -2.50 -1.88 9.73
C ALA A 46 -3.69 -0.91 9.79
N PRO A 47 -3.89 -0.22 10.91
CA PRO A 47 -4.92 0.82 11.04
C PRO A 47 -4.74 2.01 10.09
N THR A 48 -3.51 2.27 9.63
CA THR A 48 -3.17 3.34 8.71
C THR A 48 -2.49 2.80 7.45
N GLY A 49 -2.68 3.49 6.32
CA GLY A 49 -2.11 3.06 5.05
C GLY A 49 -0.58 3.20 5.01
N LEU A 50 -0.02 4.28 5.55
CA LEU A 50 1.44 4.44 5.64
C LEU A 50 2.08 3.40 6.54
N ALA A 51 1.41 2.99 7.61
CA ALA A 51 1.88 1.88 8.44
C ALA A 51 1.85 0.55 7.66
N ALA A 52 0.78 0.25 6.94
CA ALA A 52 0.69 -0.93 6.10
C ALA A 52 1.80 -0.95 5.04
N LEU A 53 2.07 0.18 4.38
CA LEU A 53 3.18 0.34 3.43
C LEU A 53 4.56 0.11 4.06
N ALA A 54 4.78 0.66 5.26
CA ALA A 54 6.03 0.45 5.99
C ALA A 54 6.23 -1.02 6.38
N LEU A 55 5.17 -1.68 6.84
CA LEU A 55 5.19 -3.08 7.26
C LEU A 55 5.39 -4.03 6.07
N VAL A 56 4.73 -3.82 4.93
CA VAL A 56 4.85 -4.73 3.78
C VAL A 56 6.26 -4.76 3.22
N ARG A 57 7.03 -3.68 3.35
CA ARG A 57 8.44 -3.61 2.96
C ARG A 57 9.35 -4.43 3.88
N HIS A 58 8.91 -4.69 5.12
CA HIS A 58 9.69 -5.35 6.16
C HIS A 58 9.02 -6.63 6.70
N GLY A 59 8.52 -7.47 5.80
CA GLY A 59 7.98 -8.79 6.13
C GLY A 59 6.47 -8.91 6.09
N GLY A 60 5.74 -7.79 6.07
CA GLY A 60 4.28 -7.83 6.02
C GLY A 60 3.63 -8.24 7.35
N GLY A 61 2.45 -8.85 7.25
CA GLY A 61 1.68 -9.33 8.39
C GLY A 61 0.62 -8.36 8.89
N ARG A 62 -0.10 -8.77 9.92
CA ARG A 62 -1.19 -7.99 10.51
C ARG A 62 -0.75 -7.34 11.82
N VAL A 63 -1.02 -6.05 11.94
CA VAL A 63 -0.73 -5.29 13.16
C VAL A 63 -2.01 -4.60 13.65
N PRO A 64 -2.54 -4.98 14.81
CA PRO A 64 -3.68 -4.31 15.41
C PRO A 64 -3.28 -2.94 15.97
N GLU A 65 -4.29 -2.11 16.27
CA GLU A 65 -4.09 -0.72 16.68
C GLU A 65 -3.24 -0.59 17.95
N GLU A 66 -3.47 -1.45 18.93
CA GLU A 66 -2.73 -1.46 20.21
C GLU A 66 -1.24 -1.78 20.05
N ALA A 67 -0.87 -2.53 19.02
CA ALA A 67 0.51 -2.89 18.74
C ALA A 67 1.18 -1.99 17.67
N LEU A 68 0.44 -1.07 17.07
CA LEU A 68 0.90 -0.25 15.94
C LEU A 68 2.19 0.51 16.28
N ALA A 69 2.17 1.25 17.37
CA ALA A 69 3.30 2.10 17.75
C ALA A 69 4.57 1.29 18.00
N SER A 70 4.48 0.20 18.75
CA SER A 70 5.64 -0.66 19.06
C SER A 70 6.22 -1.33 17.80
N ARG A 71 5.36 -1.77 16.89
CA ARG A 71 5.78 -2.39 15.62
C ARG A 71 6.46 -1.39 14.70
N LEU A 72 5.90 -0.18 14.55
CA LEU A 72 6.52 0.87 13.76
C LEU A 72 7.83 1.37 14.38
N ASP A 73 7.87 1.53 15.70
CA ASP A 73 9.08 1.99 16.41
C ASP A 73 10.29 1.08 16.15
N ALA A 74 10.08 -0.21 15.91
CA ALA A 74 11.13 -1.18 15.63
C ALA A 74 11.61 -1.16 14.17
N LEU A 75 10.85 -0.56 13.23
CA LEU A 75 11.20 -0.55 11.82
C LEU A 75 12.41 0.37 11.53
N PRO A 76 13.26 0.00 10.55
CA PRO A 76 14.36 0.85 10.12
C PRO A 76 13.85 2.07 9.36
N LEU A 77 14.70 3.08 9.21
CA LEU A 77 14.35 4.37 8.59
C LEU A 77 13.81 4.23 7.17
N GLN A 78 14.31 3.25 6.40
CA GLN A 78 13.91 3.00 5.02
C GLN A 78 12.48 2.45 4.88
N ALA A 79 11.86 2.02 5.97
CA ALA A 79 10.48 1.53 5.94
C ALA A 79 9.49 2.60 5.45
N MET A 80 9.77 3.85 5.73
CA MET A 80 8.98 5.00 5.26
C MET A 80 9.81 5.87 4.33
N THR A 81 9.33 6.11 3.12
CA THR A 81 10.03 6.93 2.11
C THR A 81 10.37 8.32 2.61
N ALA A 82 9.41 8.99 3.27
CA ALA A 82 9.59 10.34 3.83
C ALA A 82 10.71 10.42 4.89
N VAL A 83 11.01 9.32 5.59
CA VAL A 83 12.10 9.24 6.57
C VAL A 83 13.38 8.73 5.93
N GLY A 84 13.27 7.72 5.05
CA GLY A 84 14.39 7.06 4.39
C GLY A 84 15.25 7.99 3.54
N GLN A 85 14.64 8.97 2.86
CA GLN A 85 15.37 10.01 2.11
C GLN A 85 16.32 10.83 2.98
N HIS A 86 16.13 10.87 4.29
CA HIS A 86 16.98 11.57 5.25
C HIS A 86 17.87 10.63 6.08
N GLN A 87 17.94 9.36 5.70
CA GLN A 87 18.63 8.31 6.46
C GLN A 87 20.06 8.69 6.86
N ALA A 88 20.87 9.21 5.91
CA ALA A 88 22.25 9.54 6.18
C ALA A 88 22.39 10.60 7.29
N THR A 89 21.52 11.62 7.29
CA THR A 89 21.52 12.66 8.29
C THR A 89 21.00 12.17 9.64
N LEU A 90 19.94 11.36 9.64
CA LEU A 90 19.37 10.77 10.85
C LEU A 90 20.33 9.76 11.50
N ALA A 91 21.05 8.97 10.71
CA ALA A 91 22.07 8.06 11.21
C ALA A 91 23.24 8.80 11.91
N ARG A 92 23.64 9.96 11.41
CA ARG A 92 24.70 10.81 12.04
C ARG A 92 24.29 11.33 13.42
N VAL A 93 22.99 11.50 13.70
CA VAL A 93 22.46 11.85 15.01
C VAL A 93 22.04 10.64 15.85
N GLY A 94 22.43 9.44 15.43
CA GLY A 94 22.23 8.19 16.17
C GLY A 94 20.88 7.51 15.95
N CYS A 95 20.04 8.01 15.03
CA CYS A 95 18.73 7.40 14.74
C CYS A 95 18.89 6.29 13.70
N ARG A 96 18.39 5.08 14.02
CA ARG A 96 18.38 3.90 13.16
C ARG A 96 16.97 3.36 12.92
N THR A 97 16.01 3.69 13.78
CA THR A 97 14.62 3.23 13.72
C THR A 97 13.64 4.39 13.71
N LEU A 98 12.40 4.13 13.23
CA LEU A 98 11.33 5.12 13.23
C LEU A 98 11.00 5.61 14.63
N GLY A 99 11.04 4.72 15.64
CA GLY A 99 10.81 5.09 17.04
C GLY A 99 11.85 6.07 17.59
N GLN A 100 13.12 5.94 17.18
CA GLN A 100 14.14 6.90 17.57
C GLN A 100 13.90 8.27 16.94
N VAL A 101 13.49 8.33 15.68
CA VAL A 101 13.11 9.58 15.01
C VAL A 101 11.89 10.21 15.67
N ARG A 102 10.87 9.42 15.99
CA ARG A 102 9.66 9.90 16.66
C ARG A 102 9.91 10.56 18.03
N ARG A 103 10.95 10.11 18.74
CA ARG A 103 11.34 10.67 20.05
C ARG A 103 12.11 11.98 19.94
N LEU A 104 12.56 12.37 18.75
CA LEU A 104 13.24 13.67 18.58
C LEU A 104 12.28 14.84 18.78
N PRO A 105 12.78 16.00 19.22
CA PRO A 105 11.95 17.20 19.36
C PRO A 105 11.28 17.59 18.05
N ARG A 106 9.95 17.65 18.03
CA ARG A 106 9.13 17.90 16.83
C ARG A 106 9.54 19.17 16.09
N GLY A 107 9.78 20.28 16.81
CA GLY A 107 10.25 21.52 16.21
C GLY A 107 11.63 21.40 15.56
N GLY A 108 12.50 20.54 16.08
CA GLY A 108 13.79 20.22 15.48
C GLY A 108 13.65 19.42 14.17
N LEU A 109 12.73 18.45 14.14
CA LEU A 109 12.40 17.69 12.95
C LEU A 109 11.90 18.60 11.84
N VAL A 110 10.94 19.48 12.12
CA VAL A 110 10.38 20.40 11.11
C VAL A 110 11.46 21.36 10.57
N ARG A 111 12.27 21.95 11.44
CA ARG A 111 13.32 22.89 11.00
C ARG A 111 14.40 22.25 10.13
N ARG A 112 14.73 20.98 10.38
CA ARG A 112 15.84 20.31 9.72
C ARG A 112 15.42 19.49 8.50
N PHE A 113 14.23 18.88 8.54
CA PHE A 113 13.76 17.92 7.54
C PHE A 113 12.46 18.36 6.84
N GLY A 114 11.86 19.44 7.31
CA GLY A 114 10.59 19.95 6.79
C GLY A 114 9.35 19.35 7.44
N ALA A 115 8.23 20.01 7.25
CA ALA A 115 6.93 19.57 7.75
C ALA A 115 6.45 18.22 7.15
N PRO A 116 6.77 17.86 5.89
CA PRO A 116 6.32 16.61 5.29
C PRO A 116 6.79 15.36 6.03
N LEU A 117 8.03 15.33 6.54
CA LEU A 117 8.53 14.20 7.32
C LEU A 117 7.72 13.99 8.59
N LEU A 118 7.47 15.07 9.34
CA LEU A 118 6.68 14.99 10.57
C LEU A 118 5.23 14.61 10.29
N ALA A 119 4.64 15.16 9.22
CA ALA A 119 3.28 14.82 8.79
C ALA A 119 3.15 13.33 8.46
N ALA A 120 4.11 12.77 7.71
CA ALA A 120 4.12 11.35 7.36
C ALA A 120 4.26 10.46 8.61
N LEU A 121 5.11 10.84 9.57
CA LEU A 121 5.17 10.13 10.85
C LEU A 121 3.84 10.18 11.59
N ASP A 122 3.25 11.35 11.73
CA ASP A 122 1.96 11.52 12.42
C ASP A 122 0.86 10.69 11.74
N GLN A 123 0.83 10.64 10.42
CA GLN A 123 -0.12 9.84 9.65
C GLN A 123 0.11 8.34 9.88
N ALA A 124 1.35 7.87 9.78
CA ALA A 124 1.67 6.45 9.99
C ALA A 124 1.28 5.97 11.40
N TYR A 125 1.47 6.81 12.42
CA TYR A 125 1.10 6.49 13.81
C TYR A 125 -0.37 6.80 14.14
N GLY A 126 -1.20 7.20 13.16
CA GLY A 126 -2.63 7.49 13.37
C GLY A 126 -2.93 8.81 14.09
N LEU A 127 -1.93 9.68 14.27
CA LEU A 127 -2.10 10.98 14.93
C LEU A 127 -2.66 12.06 14.00
N ARG A 128 -2.68 11.77 12.70
CA ARG A 128 -3.18 12.65 11.66
C ARG A 128 -3.89 11.83 10.59
N PRO A 129 -5.02 12.31 10.02
CA PRO A 129 -5.70 11.62 8.92
C PRO A 129 -4.82 11.57 7.67
N GLU A 130 -4.99 10.49 6.91
CA GLU A 130 -4.37 10.28 5.60
C GLU A 130 -5.34 10.68 4.50
N ALA A 131 -4.81 11.13 3.37
CA ALA A 131 -5.56 11.36 2.15
C ALA A 131 -4.87 10.65 0.98
N TYR A 132 -5.65 9.95 0.16
CA TYR A 132 -5.18 9.19 -0.99
C TYR A 132 -5.99 9.51 -2.23
N ASP A 133 -5.34 9.49 -3.37
CA ASP A 133 -6.01 9.57 -4.68
C ASP A 133 -6.62 8.21 -5.00
N TRP A 134 -7.89 8.03 -4.59
CA TRP A 134 -8.60 6.78 -4.81
C TRP A 134 -8.89 6.56 -6.28
N ILE A 135 -8.61 5.37 -6.78
CA ILE A 135 -8.90 4.97 -8.15
C ILE A 135 -10.42 4.96 -8.35
N THR A 136 -10.89 5.75 -9.30
CA THR A 136 -12.28 5.72 -9.74
C THR A 136 -12.36 4.92 -11.03
N LEU A 137 -13.11 3.80 -11.00
CA LEU A 137 -13.33 3.00 -12.21
C LEU A 137 -14.22 3.79 -13.19
N PRO A 138 -13.83 3.88 -14.47
CA PRO A 138 -14.62 4.57 -15.48
C PRO A 138 -16.00 3.88 -15.63
N PRO A 139 -17.06 4.64 -16.02
CA PRO A 139 -18.41 4.08 -16.18
C PRO A 139 -18.51 3.01 -17.27
N THR A 140 -17.61 3.05 -18.24
CA THR A 140 -17.52 2.11 -19.37
C THR A 140 -16.15 1.47 -19.39
N PHE A 141 -16.10 0.18 -19.75
CA PHE A 141 -14.85 -0.51 -19.97
C PHE A 141 -14.34 -0.22 -21.39
N GLN A 142 -13.14 0.32 -21.48
CA GLN A 142 -12.39 0.42 -22.74
C GLN A 142 -10.94 0.03 -22.45
N ALA A 143 -10.42 -0.91 -23.20
CA ALA A 143 -9.04 -1.32 -23.13
C ALA A 143 -8.47 -1.55 -24.52
N ARG A 144 -7.22 -1.14 -24.71
CA ARG A 144 -6.47 -1.32 -25.97
C ARG A 144 -5.12 -1.93 -25.62
N LEU A 145 -4.72 -2.92 -26.37
CA LEU A 145 -3.40 -3.52 -26.30
C LEU A 145 -2.70 -3.29 -27.64
N GLU A 146 -1.63 -2.53 -27.63
CA GLU A 146 -0.74 -2.39 -28.78
C GLU A 146 0.24 -3.56 -28.80
N LEU A 147 0.30 -4.24 -29.94
CA LEU A 147 1.23 -5.33 -30.13
C LEU A 147 2.54 -4.76 -30.70
N MET A 148 3.66 -5.12 -30.07
CA MET A 148 5.00 -4.59 -30.40
C MET A 148 5.48 -4.98 -31.81
N ALA A 149 4.85 -5.97 -32.41
CA ALA A 149 5.14 -6.42 -33.78
C ALA A 149 3.86 -6.91 -34.44
N ARG A 150 3.90 -7.02 -35.80
CA ARG A 150 2.81 -7.64 -36.56
C ARG A 150 2.68 -9.11 -36.16
N VAL A 151 1.50 -9.48 -35.69
CA VAL A 151 1.21 -10.85 -35.26
C VAL A 151 0.46 -11.58 -36.37
N GLU A 152 1.04 -12.66 -36.88
CA GLU A 152 0.48 -13.47 -37.93
C GLU A 152 -0.06 -14.82 -37.44
N HIS A 153 0.11 -15.14 -36.16
CA HIS A 153 -0.29 -16.41 -35.57
C HIS A 153 -1.40 -16.26 -34.52
N ALA A 154 -2.46 -17.07 -34.64
CA ALA A 154 -3.60 -17.06 -33.75
C ALA A 154 -3.27 -17.21 -32.28
N PRO A 155 -2.32 -18.05 -31.82
CA PRO A 155 -1.96 -18.14 -30.39
C PRO A 155 -1.48 -16.83 -29.77
N ALA A 156 -0.74 -16.01 -30.50
CA ALA A 156 -0.26 -14.72 -29.99
C ALA A 156 -1.40 -13.69 -29.90
N LEU A 157 -2.36 -13.71 -30.81
CA LEU A 157 -3.58 -12.90 -30.75
C LEU A 157 -4.45 -13.33 -29.57
N LEU A 158 -4.59 -14.65 -29.32
CA LEU A 158 -5.31 -15.18 -28.17
C LEU A 158 -4.71 -14.74 -26.84
N PHE A 159 -3.39 -14.66 -26.74
CA PHE A 159 -2.71 -14.14 -25.56
C PHE A 159 -3.11 -12.68 -25.28
N GLY A 160 -3.09 -11.83 -26.31
CA GLY A 160 -3.53 -10.44 -26.20
C GLY A 160 -5.01 -10.31 -25.82
N ALA A 161 -5.88 -11.09 -26.48
CA ALA A 161 -7.31 -11.14 -26.19
C ALA A 161 -7.59 -11.60 -24.75
N ARG A 162 -6.91 -12.65 -24.27
CA ARG A 162 -7.02 -13.13 -22.88
C ARG A 162 -6.67 -12.04 -21.86
N ARG A 163 -5.62 -11.27 -22.12
CA ARG A 163 -5.22 -10.15 -21.26
C ARG A 163 -6.31 -9.09 -21.15
N LEU A 164 -6.94 -8.72 -22.27
CA LEU A 164 -8.05 -7.77 -22.31
C LEU A 164 -9.30 -8.31 -21.60
N LEU A 165 -9.62 -9.60 -21.81
CA LEU A 165 -10.74 -10.27 -21.15
C LEU A 165 -10.56 -10.35 -19.63
N VAL A 166 -9.35 -10.61 -19.14
CA VAL A 166 -9.05 -10.61 -17.68
C VAL A 166 -9.25 -9.22 -17.10
N GLN A 167 -8.83 -8.15 -17.81
CA GLN A 167 -9.08 -6.77 -17.36
C GLN A 167 -10.58 -6.47 -17.34
N MET A 168 -11.34 -6.89 -18.35
CA MET A 168 -12.80 -6.71 -18.40
C MET A 168 -13.49 -7.47 -17.28
N ALA A 169 -13.11 -8.73 -17.03
CA ALA A 169 -13.64 -9.52 -15.94
C ALA A 169 -13.40 -8.86 -14.56
N GLY A 170 -12.18 -8.32 -14.34
CA GLY A 170 -11.88 -7.57 -13.13
C GLY A 170 -12.73 -6.30 -12.99
N TRP A 171 -12.95 -5.57 -14.09
CA TRP A 171 -13.80 -4.38 -14.09
C TRP A 171 -15.28 -4.71 -13.77
N LEU A 172 -15.82 -5.79 -14.37
CA LEU A 172 -17.16 -6.29 -14.09
C LEU A 172 -17.30 -6.73 -12.62
N ALA A 173 -16.36 -7.53 -12.13
CA ALA A 173 -16.35 -8.00 -10.74
C ALA A 173 -16.34 -6.84 -9.74
N ALA A 174 -15.57 -5.76 -10.02
CA ALA A 174 -15.53 -4.58 -9.16
C ALA A 174 -16.86 -3.77 -9.17
N ARG A 175 -17.75 -4.02 -10.13
CA ARG A 175 -19.07 -3.41 -10.23
C ARG A 175 -20.22 -4.30 -9.79
N HIS A 176 -19.92 -5.51 -9.32
CA HIS A 176 -20.93 -6.50 -8.93
C HIS A 176 -21.86 -6.90 -10.09
N CYS A 177 -21.34 -6.93 -11.32
CA CYS A 177 -22.04 -7.43 -12.51
C CYS A 177 -21.63 -8.87 -12.81
#